data_67686b5935c7e48ffc2e547d3bee5592
#
_entry.id   67686b5935c7e48ffc2e547d3bee5592
#
_cell.length_a   1.000
_cell.length_b   1.000
_cell.length_c   1.000
_cell.angle_alpha   90.00
_cell.angle_beta   90.00
_cell.angle_gamma   90.00
#
_symmetry.space_group_name_H-M   'P 1'
#
loop_
_entity.id
_entity.type
_entity.pdbx_description
1 polymer ?
#
loop_
_entity_poly.entity_id
_entity_poly.type
_entity_poly.pdbx_seq_one_letter_code
_entity_poly.pdbx_strand_id
1 'polypeptide(L)'
;RTGARKTDGGWIVNGMKHFISNGNRASHYLLFVQTEPGKPMAEGSTCFLVERGRPGFTIGRVHDKMGERLANNAELVFQECFIPDANVVGKVGNGFNVLAEFFPQSNAYAGASVLGVAGALHQKAIDWAKLRVQGGKPLIEHDGIRAQLAEMRMLIDASRSYIHRACWLADHQEHGWDRTLGALPKAMASQAA
;
A
#
# COMPACT_ATOMS: atom_id res chain seq x y z
N ARG A 1 -16.76 9.38 -6.26
CA ARG A 1 -16.76 9.46 -4.78
C ARG A 1 -17.69 8.37 -4.24
N THR A 2 -17.38 7.86 -3.04
CA THR A 2 -18.23 6.92 -2.32
C THR A 2 -18.77 7.61 -1.08
N GLY A 3 -20.08 7.59 -0.91
CA GLY A 3 -20.77 8.21 0.21
C GLY A 3 -21.78 7.28 0.87
N ALA A 4 -22.17 7.60 2.10
CA ALA A 4 -23.22 6.89 2.79
C ALA A 4 -24.21 7.88 3.43
N ARG A 5 -25.49 7.53 3.43
CA ARG A 5 -26.55 8.24 4.15
C ARG A 5 -27.09 7.37 5.26
N LYS A 6 -27.37 7.98 6.41
CA LYS A 6 -28.00 7.29 7.54
C LYS A 6 -29.43 6.90 7.21
N THR A 7 -29.85 5.72 7.68
CA THR A 7 -31.25 5.22 7.62
C THR A 7 -31.56 4.42 8.88
N ASP A 8 -32.77 3.91 9.03
CA ASP A 8 -33.15 3.09 10.18
C ASP A 8 -32.29 1.82 10.25
N GLY A 9 -31.62 1.62 11.39
CA GLY A 9 -30.80 0.47 11.69
C GLY A 9 -29.47 0.37 10.92
N GLY A 10 -29.13 1.38 10.08
CA GLY A 10 -27.90 1.30 9.30
C GLY A 10 -27.65 2.46 8.34
N TRP A 11 -26.98 2.17 7.26
CA TRP A 11 -26.48 3.11 6.27
C TRP A 11 -26.71 2.60 4.86
N ILE A 12 -27.08 3.47 3.94
CA ILE A 12 -27.13 3.17 2.50
C ILE A 12 -25.87 3.75 1.85
N VAL A 13 -25.10 2.89 1.24
CA VAL A 13 -23.84 3.23 0.57
C VAL A 13 -23.99 3.23 -0.93
N ASN A 14 -23.49 4.30 -1.57
CA ASN A 14 -23.43 4.45 -3.02
C ASN A 14 -22.05 4.90 -3.46
N GLY A 15 -21.55 4.38 -4.58
CA GLY A 15 -20.30 4.78 -5.20
C GLY A 15 -19.41 3.62 -5.59
N MET A 16 -18.12 3.89 -5.79
CA MET A 16 -17.17 2.93 -6.30
C MET A 16 -15.79 3.12 -5.63
N LYS A 17 -15.08 2.02 -5.43
CA LYS A 17 -13.67 1.99 -5.06
C LYS A 17 -12.87 1.35 -6.18
N HIS A 18 -11.70 1.92 -6.49
CA HIS A 18 -10.81 1.44 -7.54
C HIS A 18 -9.50 0.87 -6.95
N PHE A 19 -8.86 -0.02 -7.70
CA PHE A 19 -7.56 -0.59 -7.38
C PHE A 19 -7.49 -1.25 -6.00
N ILE A 20 -8.57 -1.94 -5.62
CA ILE A 20 -8.62 -2.60 -4.32
C ILE A 20 -7.90 -3.93 -4.40
N SER A 21 -6.80 -4.06 -3.65
CA SER A 21 -6.03 -5.29 -3.53
C SER A 21 -6.90 -6.42 -3.00
N ASN A 22 -6.84 -7.57 -3.67
CA ASN A 22 -7.71 -8.73 -3.40
C ASN A 22 -9.21 -8.44 -3.50
N GLY A 23 -9.62 -7.34 -4.14
CA GLY A 23 -11.02 -6.93 -4.23
C GLY A 23 -11.97 -7.99 -4.80
N ASN A 24 -11.48 -8.83 -5.71
CA ASN A 24 -12.23 -9.95 -6.28
C ASN A 24 -12.10 -11.27 -5.50
N ARG A 25 -11.32 -11.32 -4.42
CA ARG A 25 -11.04 -12.56 -3.65
C ARG A 25 -11.41 -12.47 -2.18
N ALA A 26 -11.31 -11.29 -1.57
CA ALA A 26 -11.64 -11.08 -0.16
C ALA A 26 -13.09 -11.48 0.15
N SER A 27 -13.32 -12.01 1.34
CA SER A 27 -14.65 -12.30 1.89
C SER A 27 -15.23 -11.09 2.65
N HIS A 28 -14.35 -10.22 3.20
CA HIS A 28 -14.70 -9.05 3.97
C HIS A 28 -13.84 -7.86 3.53
N TYR A 29 -14.40 -6.66 3.66
CA TYR A 29 -13.78 -5.41 3.22
C TYR A 29 -13.92 -4.36 4.31
N LEU A 30 -12.84 -3.66 4.62
CA LEU A 30 -12.91 -2.41 5.36
C LEU A 30 -13.18 -1.27 4.37
N LEU A 31 -14.37 -0.72 4.44
CA LEU A 31 -14.88 0.28 3.52
C LEU A 31 -14.92 1.66 4.17
N PHE A 32 -14.06 2.57 3.72
CA PHE A 32 -14.03 3.96 4.17
C PHE A 32 -14.89 4.82 3.26
N VAL A 33 -15.92 5.46 3.79
CA VAL A 33 -16.87 6.27 3.02
C VAL A 33 -17.14 7.60 3.71
N GLN A 34 -17.50 8.60 2.92
CA GLN A 34 -17.98 9.88 3.44
C GLN A 34 -19.38 9.73 3.99
N THR A 35 -19.55 9.99 5.28
CA THR A 35 -20.84 9.94 5.99
C THR A 35 -21.36 11.32 6.36
N GLU A 36 -20.51 12.35 6.38
CA GLU A 36 -20.87 13.73 6.66
C GLU A 36 -20.49 14.64 5.46
N PRO A 37 -21.41 14.83 4.50
CA PRO A 37 -21.18 15.71 3.35
C PRO A 37 -20.80 17.12 3.80
N GLY A 38 -19.78 17.69 3.16
CA GLY A 38 -19.28 19.02 3.50
C GLY A 38 -18.09 19.04 4.46
N LYS A 39 -17.82 17.96 5.21
CA LYS A 39 -16.60 17.84 6.00
C LYS A 39 -15.45 17.23 5.20
N PRO A 40 -14.19 17.52 5.58
CA PRO A 40 -13.03 16.79 5.05
C PRO A 40 -13.13 15.29 5.35
N MET A 41 -12.51 14.44 4.53
CA MET A 41 -12.47 13.00 4.77
C MET A 41 -11.90 12.62 6.16
N ALA A 42 -10.99 13.43 6.67
CA ALA A 42 -10.40 13.23 7.99
C ALA A 42 -11.41 13.32 9.15
N GLU A 43 -12.50 14.08 8.97
CA GLU A 43 -13.49 14.38 10.01
C GLU A 43 -14.88 13.81 9.70
N GLY A 44 -15.14 13.50 8.43
CA GLY A 44 -16.47 13.10 7.96
C GLY A 44 -16.55 11.68 7.42
N SER A 45 -15.47 10.89 7.49
CA SER A 45 -15.49 9.51 7.00
C SER A 45 -15.79 8.50 8.10
N THR A 46 -16.46 7.42 7.73
CA THR A 46 -16.71 6.26 8.61
C THR A 46 -16.14 5.01 7.96
N CYS A 47 -15.63 4.11 8.78
CA CYS A 47 -15.17 2.79 8.37
C CYS A 47 -16.27 1.76 8.64
N PHE A 48 -16.56 0.93 7.63
CA PHE A 48 -17.53 -0.17 7.73
C PHE A 48 -16.87 -1.50 7.40
N LEU A 49 -17.26 -2.56 8.10
CA LEU A 49 -17.00 -3.94 7.70
C LEU A 49 -18.09 -4.40 6.74
N VAL A 50 -17.73 -4.77 5.52
CA VAL A 50 -18.68 -5.19 4.47
C VAL A 50 -18.35 -6.60 4.03
N GLU A 51 -19.35 -7.49 4.06
CA GLU A 51 -19.21 -8.87 3.61
C GLU A 51 -19.40 -8.96 2.09
N ARG A 52 -18.68 -9.86 1.46
CA ARG A 52 -18.89 -10.21 0.06
C ARG A 52 -20.30 -10.77 -0.16
N GLY A 53 -20.92 -10.39 -1.26
CA GLY A 53 -22.26 -10.85 -1.63
C GLY A 53 -23.41 -10.12 -0.94
N ARG A 54 -23.11 -9.05 -0.19
CA ARG A 54 -24.15 -8.18 0.37
C ARG A 54 -24.98 -7.55 -0.75
N PRO A 55 -26.34 -7.53 -0.67
CA PRO A 55 -27.17 -6.89 -1.67
C PRO A 55 -26.72 -5.45 -1.95
N GLY A 56 -26.65 -5.08 -3.22
CA GLY A 56 -26.13 -3.77 -3.65
C GLY A 56 -24.62 -3.64 -3.68
N PHE A 57 -23.84 -4.68 -3.32
CA PHE A 57 -22.40 -4.73 -3.48
C PHE A 57 -22.00 -5.71 -4.58
N THR A 58 -21.27 -5.24 -5.59
CA THR A 58 -20.76 -6.05 -6.70
C THR A 58 -19.28 -5.79 -6.95
N ILE A 59 -18.61 -6.81 -7.47
CA ILE A 59 -17.24 -6.68 -7.96
C ILE A 59 -17.30 -6.22 -9.40
N GLY A 60 -16.66 -5.09 -9.70
CA GLY A 60 -16.55 -4.56 -11.05
C GLY A 60 -15.36 -5.18 -11.80
N ARG A 61 -14.63 -4.33 -12.54
CA ARG A 61 -13.49 -4.75 -13.34
C ARG A 61 -12.35 -5.26 -12.47
N VAL A 62 -11.76 -6.38 -12.84
CA VAL A 62 -10.45 -6.83 -12.35
C VAL A 62 -9.37 -6.27 -13.28
N HIS A 63 -8.42 -5.54 -12.70
CA HIS A 63 -7.40 -4.83 -13.50
C HIS A 63 -6.30 -5.77 -14.00
N ASP A 64 -6.02 -5.70 -15.30
CA ASP A 64 -4.84 -6.31 -15.90
C ASP A 64 -3.68 -5.30 -15.80
N LYS A 65 -2.77 -5.52 -14.83
CA LYS A 65 -1.69 -4.59 -14.51
C LYS A 65 -0.42 -4.89 -15.29
N MET A 66 0.39 -3.86 -15.50
CA MET A 66 1.71 -3.98 -16.11
C MET A 66 2.68 -4.80 -15.21
N GLY A 67 2.64 -4.57 -13.89
CA GLY A 67 3.46 -5.27 -12.88
C GLY A 67 2.62 -5.83 -11.73
N GLU A 68 3.23 -6.57 -10.83
CA GLU A 68 2.57 -7.24 -9.69
C GLU A 68 1.32 -8.04 -10.12
N ARG A 69 1.40 -8.75 -11.23
CA ARG A 69 0.25 -9.42 -11.86
C ARG A 69 -0.36 -10.54 -11.00
N LEU A 70 0.39 -11.07 -10.05
CA LEU A 70 -0.11 -12.06 -9.08
C LEU A 70 -0.95 -11.45 -7.96
N ALA A 71 -0.81 -10.15 -7.69
CA ALA A 71 -1.64 -9.40 -6.75
C ALA A 71 -2.85 -8.80 -7.48
N ASN A 72 -4.02 -9.40 -7.36
CA ASN A 72 -5.23 -8.90 -8.02
C ASN A 72 -5.68 -7.57 -7.44
N ASN A 73 -6.07 -6.65 -8.33
CA ASN A 73 -6.77 -5.42 -7.97
C ASN A 73 -8.12 -5.37 -8.72
N ALA A 74 -9.16 -4.95 -8.03
CA ALA A 74 -10.48 -4.86 -8.60
C ALA A 74 -11.21 -3.55 -8.24
N GLU A 75 -12.27 -3.27 -8.97
CA GLU A 75 -13.27 -2.28 -8.61
C GLU A 75 -14.31 -2.90 -7.68
N LEU A 76 -14.75 -2.13 -6.70
CA LEU A 76 -15.87 -2.46 -5.82
C LEU A 76 -16.97 -1.44 -6.07
N VAL A 77 -18.16 -1.90 -6.45
CA VAL A 77 -19.30 -1.06 -6.81
C VAL A 77 -20.41 -1.22 -5.78
N PHE A 78 -20.91 -0.11 -5.28
CA PHE A 78 -22.00 -0.04 -4.29
C PHE A 78 -23.17 0.74 -4.87
N GLN A 79 -24.34 0.12 -4.91
CA GLN A 79 -25.61 0.69 -5.40
C GLN A 79 -26.71 0.38 -4.40
N GLU A 80 -27.18 1.39 -3.69
CA GLU A 80 -28.15 1.25 -2.59
C GLU A 80 -27.78 0.11 -1.62
N CYS A 81 -26.48 -0.03 -1.33
CA CYS A 81 -25.99 -1.10 -0.48
C CYS A 81 -26.25 -0.77 0.99
N PHE A 82 -27.14 -1.53 1.63
CA PHE A 82 -27.46 -1.38 3.05
C PHE A 82 -26.37 -2.03 3.91
N ILE A 83 -25.84 -1.27 4.87
CA ILE A 83 -24.85 -1.74 5.87
C ILE A 83 -25.42 -1.46 7.26
N PRO A 84 -25.59 -2.47 8.13
CA PRO A 84 -26.09 -2.30 9.49
C PRO A 84 -25.16 -1.43 10.36
N ASP A 85 -25.73 -0.78 11.37
CA ASP A 85 -24.95 -0.01 12.36
C ASP A 85 -23.90 -0.87 13.10
N ALA A 86 -24.21 -2.14 13.33
CA ALA A 86 -23.28 -3.09 13.95
C ALA A 86 -21.99 -3.32 13.14
N ASN A 87 -21.98 -2.99 11.85
CA ASN A 87 -20.83 -3.10 10.98
C ASN A 87 -19.94 -1.85 10.97
N VAL A 88 -20.23 -0.84 11.78
CA VAL A 88 -19.34 0.31 11.94
C VAL A 88 -18.08 -0.12 12.72
N VAL A 89 -16.92 0.10 12.13
CA VAL A 89 -15.63 -0.15 12.77
C VAL A 89 -15.15 1.14 13.44
N GLY A 90 -15.03 1.10 14.76
CA GLY A 90 -14.70 2.28 15.55
C GLY A 90 -15.92 3.20 15.77
N LYS A 91 -15.80 4.48 15.47
CA LYS A 91 -16.86 5.49 15.63
C LYS A 91 -17.25 6.11 14.30
N VAL A 92 -18.52 6.50 14.19
CA VAL A 92 -19.00 7.33 13.06
C VAL A 92 -18.19 8.63 13.00
N GLY A 93 -17.79 9.05 11.81
CA GLY A 93 -16.96 10.23 11.59
C GLY A 93 -15.46 10.02 11.85
N ASN A 94 -15.03 8.87 12.36
CA ASN A 94 -13.63 8.60 12.75
C ASN A 94 -12.91 7.59 11.83
N GLY A 95 -13.43 7.30 10.66
CA GLY A 95 -12.88 6.30 9.75
C GLY A 95 -11.45 6.61 9.30
N PHE A 96 -11.12 7.89 9.09
CA PHE A 96 -9.77 8.28 8.69
C PHE A 96 -8.72 7.94 9.76
N ASN A 97 -9.04 8.04 11.05
CA ASN A 97 -8.09 7.70 12.10
C ASN A 97 -7.78 6.20 12.13
N VAL A 98 -8.79 5.34 11.89
CA VAL A 98 -8.58 3.89 11.72
C VAL A 98 -7.58 3.60 10.58
N LEU A 99 -7.72 4.32 9.47
CA LEU A 99 -6.80 4.20 8.34
C LEU A 99 -5.41 4.77 8.66
N ALA A 100 -5.36 5.90 9.36
CA ALA A 100 -4.12 6.60 9.71
C ALA A 100 -3.22 5.81 10.67
N GLU A 101 -3.78 4.92 11.48
CA GLU A 101 -3.01 4.00 12.32
C GLU A 101 -2.34 2.88 11.52
N PHE A 102 -2.96 2.43 10.44
CA PHE A 102 -2.46 1.35 9.60
C PHE A 102 -1.39 1.79 8.59
N PHE A 103 -1.54 2.96 7.99
CA PHE A 103 -0.66 3.39 6.89
C PHE A 103 0.84 3.46 7.24
N PRO A 104 1.26 3.97 8.39
CA PRO A 104 2.69 4.02 8.71
C PRO A 104 3.34 2.64 8.74
N GLN A 105 2.66 1.64 9.28
CA GLN A 105 3.16 0.27 9.31
C GLN A 105 3.21 -0.35 7.91
N SER A 106 2.16 -0.13 7.10
CA SER A 106 2.11 -0.65 5.72
C SER A 106 3.15 -0.02 4.80
N ASN A 107 3.60 1.20 5.06
CA ASN A 107 4.66 1.85 4.29
C ASN A 107 6.02 1.16 4.46
N ALA A 108 6.38 0.73 5.67
CA ALA A 108 7.61 -0.03 5.89
C ALA A 108 7.59 -1.36 5.13
N TYR A 109 6.46 -2.06 5.16
CA TYR A 109 6.23 -3.27 4.38
C TYR A 109 6.34 -3.03 2.86
N ALA A 110 5.71 -1.96 2.35
CA ALA A 110 5.82 -1.59 0.93
C ALA A 110 7.28 -1.28 0.54
N GLY A 111 8.03 -0.63 1.42
CA GLY A 111 9.46 -0.39 1.25
C GLY A 111 10.26 -1.69 1.12
N ALA A 112 9.97 -2.68 1.95
CA ALA A 112 10.62 -3.99 1.88
C ALA A 112 10.36 -4.73 0.56
N SER A 113 9.14 -4.63 0.02
CA SER A 113 8.79 -5.22 -1.29
C SER A 113 9.60 -4.59 -2.42
N VAL A 114 9.67 -3.26 -2.46
CA VAL A 114 10.46 -2.53 -3.48
C VAL A 114 11.95 -2.84 -3.35
N LEU A 115 12.46 -2.92 -2.13
CA LEU A 115 13.87 -3.26 -1.87
C LEU A 115 14.25 -4.65 -2.39
N GLY A 116 13.32 -5.60 -2.34
CA GLY A 116 13.52 -6.93 -2.93
C GLY A 116 13.75 -6.86 -4.44
N VAL A 117 12.99 -6.01 -5.15
CA VAL A 117 13.16 -5.75 -6.58
C VAL A 117 14.53 -5.08 -6.85
N ALA A 118 14.87 -4.04 -6.09
CA ALA A 118 16.16 -3.36 -6.21
C ALA A 118 17.35 -4.34 -6.05
N GLY A 119 17.30 -5.22 -5.06
CA GLY A 119 18.33 -6.25 -4.84
C GLY A 119 18.47 -7.21 -6.03
N ALA A 120 17.34 -7.65 -6.59
CA ALA A 120 17.35 -8.55 -7.76
C ALA A 120 17.90 -7.85 -9.02
N LEU A 121 17.57 -6.58 -9.24
CA LEU A 121 18.09 -5.79 -10.36
C LEU A 121 19.60 -5.53 -10.21
N HIS A 122 20.06 -5.19 -9.02
CA HIS A 122 21.48 -5.03 -8.74
C HIS A 122 22.29 -6.31 -9.04
N GLN A 123 21.78 -7.49 -8.61
CA GLN A 123 22.45 -8.75 -8.93
C GLN A 123 22.51 -9.00 -10.44
N LYS A 124 21.41 -8.77 -11.17
CA LYS A 124 21.40 -8.89 -12.64
C LYS A 124 22.35 -7.92 -13.32
N ALA A 125 22.48 -6.68 -12.80
CA ALA A 125 23.43 -5.70 -13.32
C ALA A 125 24.87 -6.17 -13.14
N ILE A 126 25.22 -6.74 -11.98
CA ILE A 126 26.55 -7.33 -11.72
C ILE A 126 26.82 -8.49 -12.70
N ASP A 127 25.88 -9.41 -12.85
CA ASP A 127 26.02 -10.59 -13.69
C ASP A 127 26.22 -10.17 -15.16
N TRP A 128 25.45 -9.20 -15.63
CA TRP A 128 25.61 -8.62 -16.96
C TRP A 128 26.97 -7.91 -17.12
N ALA A 129 27.37 -7.11 -16.14
CA ALA A 129 28.65 -6.39 -16.19
C ALA A 129 29.86 -7.32 -16.24
N LYS A 130 29.76 -8.53 -15.69
CA LYS A 130 30.80 -9.57 -15.79
C LYS A 130 30.86 -10.21 -17.17
N LEU A 131 29.72 -10.33 -17.85
CA LEU A 131 29.62 -11.02 -19.14
C LEU A 131 29.85 -10.09 -20.34
N ARG A 132 29.35 -8.86 -20.28
CA ARG A 132 29.42 -7.93 -21.42
C ARG A 132 30.81 -7.33 -21.55
N VAL A 133 31.42 -7.51 -22.69
CA VAL A 133 32.69 -6.87 -23.08
C VAL A 133 32.39 -5.63 -23.91
N GLN A 134 32.94 -4.50 -23.54
CA GLN A 134 32.91 -3.23 -24.26
C GLN A 134 34.21 -2.47 -24.00
N GLY A 135 34.76 -1.81 -25.00
CA GLY A 135 36.03 -1.10 -24.85
C GLY A 135 37.22 -2.03 -24.52
N GLY A 136 37.18 -3.26 -25.04
CA GLY A 136 38.27 -4.24 -24.92
C GLY A 136 38.31 -5.05 -23.62
N LYS A 137 37.36 -4.85 -22.68
CA LYS A 137 37.31 -5.56 -21.39
C LYS A 137 35.87 -5.69 -20.87
N PRO A 138 35.61 -6.61 -19.91
CA PRO A 138 34.30 -6.71 -19.24
C PRO A 138 33.87 -5.38 -18.63
N LEU A 139 32.56 -5.09 -18.67
CA LEU A 139 32.03 -3.83 -18.12
C LEU A 139 32.40 -3.62 -16.65
N ILE A 140 32.47 -4.69 -15.85
CA ILE A 140 32.79 -4.63 -14.43
C ILE A 140 34.23 -4.15 -14.17
N GLU A 141 35.11 -4.16 -15.16
CA GLU A 141 36.47 -3.67 -15.05
C GLU A 141 36.61 -2.17 -15.33
N HIS A 142 35.52 -1.51 -15.74
CA HIS A 142 35.48 -0.05 -15.91
C HIS A 142 35.13 0.64 -14.58
N ASP A 143 35.93 1.62 -14.18
CA ASP A 143 35.77 2.30 -12.90
C ASP A 143 34.41 2.98 -12.73
N GLY A 144 33.89 3.60 -13.79
CA GLY A 144 32.56 4.21 -13.77
C GLY A 144 31.43 3.21 -13.49
N ILE A 145 31.52 2.00 -14.08
CA ILE A 145 30.52 0.94 -13.83
C ILE A 145 30.64 0.40 -12.40
N ARG A 146 31.88 0.19 -11.92
CA ARG A 146 32.12 -0.23 -10.54
C ARG A 146 31.55 0.76 -9.53
N ALA A 147 31.77 2.06 -9.76
CA ALA A 147 31.25 3.12 -8.90
C ALA A 147 29.73 3.10 -8.83
N GLN A 148 29.04 2.97 -10.00
CA GLN A 148 27.58 2.87 -10.04
C GLN A 148 27.05 1.64 -9.31
N LEU A 149 27.66 0.47 -9.53
CA LEU A 149 27.27 -0.76 -8.83
C LEU A 149 27.46 -0.66 -7.32
N ALA A 150 28.55 -0.01 -6.87
CA ALA A 150 28.79 0.25 -5.45
C ALA A 150 27.78 1.21 -4.85
N GLU A 151 27.39 2.27 -5.56
CA GLU A 151 26.35 3.22 -5.15
C GLU A 151 24.99 2.54 -5.02
N MET A 152 24.59 1.73 -6.01
CA MET A 152 23.37 0.92 -5.94
C MET A 152 23.38 0.04 -4.69
N ARG A 153 24.49 -0.64 -4.41
CA ARG A 153 24.61 -1.49 -3.25
C ARG A 153 24.49 -0.72 -1.94
N MET A 154 25.12 0.43 -1.85
CA MET A 154 25.07 1.31 -0.68
C MET A 154 23.63 1.78 -0.40
N LEU A 155 22.88 2.21 -1.41
CA LEU A 155 21.49 2.63 -1.28
C LEU A 155 20.59 1.48 -0.83
N ILE A 156 20.76 0.27 -1.38
CA ILE A 156 20.03 -0.93 -0.99
C ILE A 156 20.28 -1.28 0.49
N ASP A 157 21.52 -1.29 0.93
CA ASP A 157 21.86 -1.67 2.32
C ASP A 157 21.43 -0.60 3.32
N ALA A 158 21.56 0.68 2.99
CA ALA A 158 21.05 1.77 3.81
C ALA A 158 19.52 1.69 3.96
N SER A 159 18.80 1.46 2.84
CA SER A 159 17.34 1.30 2.85
C SER A 159 16.91 0.09 3.67
N ARG A 160 17.61 -1.04 3.55
CA ARG A 160 17.36 -2.25 4.34
C ARG A 160 17.51 -1.99 5.83
N SER A 161 18.60 -1.36 6.24
CA SER A 161 18.85 -1.03 7.64
C SER A 161 17.79 -0.11 8.21
N TYR A 162 17.30 0.85 7.40
CA TYR A 162 16.26 1.77 7.83
C TYR A 162 14.90 1.08 7.96
N ILE A 163 14.54 0.18 7.05
CA ILE A 163 13.32 -0.62 7.14
C ILE A 163 13.35 -1.49 8.40
N HIS A 164 14.47 -2.20 8.67
CA HIS A 164 14.60 -3.02 9.87
C HIS A 164 14.48 -2.19 11.14
N ARG A 165 15.12 -1.00 11.19
CA ARG A 165 14.98 -0.07 12.31
C ARG A 165 13.52 0.37 12.51
N ALA A 166 12.82 0.69 11.42
CA ALA A 166 11.42 1.09 11.48
C ALA A 166 10.54 -0.03 12.03
N CYS A 167 10.71 -1.26 11.56
CA CYS A 167 9.97 -2.42 12.07
C CYS A 167 10.29 -2.69 13.55
N TRP A 168 11.56 -2.64 13.94
CA TRP A 168 11.95 -2.83 15.34
C TRP A 168 11.34 -1.78 16.26
N LEU A 169 11.34 -0.52 15.85
CA LEU A 169 10.69 0.56 16.63
C LEU A 169 9.18 0.36 16.72
N ALA A 170 8.52 -0.17 15.67
CA ALA A 170 7.10 -0.48 15.72
C ALA A 170 6.75 -1.48 16.83
N ASP A 171 7.62 -2.49 17.01
CA ASP A 171 7.41 -3.55 17.99
C ASP A 171 7.74 -3.13 19.43
N HIS A 172 8.52 -2.05 19.62
CA HIS A 172 9.10 -1.65 20.91
C HIS A 172 8.68 -0.25 21.41
N GLN A 173 7.77 0.43 20.71
CA GLN A 173 7.29 1.74 21.17
C GLN A 173 6.12 1.62 22.13
N GLU A 174 6.28 2.20 23.33
CA GLU A 174 5.23 2.28 24.35
C GLU A 174 4.15 3.35 24.04
N HIS A 175 4.43 4.33 23.19
CA HIS A 175 3.60 5.54 23.00
C HIS A 175 3.20 5.84 21.57
N GLY A 176 2.93 4.82 20.77
CA GLY A 176 2.44 4.98 19.41
C GLY A 176 3.55 5.13 18.37
N TRP A 177 3.17 4.85 17.14
CA TRP A 177 4.07 4.84 15.98
C TRP A 177 4.30 6.26 15.43
N ASP A 178 5.54 6.68 15.33
CA ASP A 178 5.89 7.88 14.59
C ASP A 178 5.65 7.67 13.09
N ARG A 179 4.73 8.44 12.52
CA ARG A 179 4.34 8.35 11.11
C ARG A 179 5.50 8.57 10.15
N THR A 180 6.51 9.34 10.54
CA THR A 180 7.71 9.59 9.72
C THR A 180 8.56 8.33 9.59
N LEU A 181 8.64 7.52 10.64
CA LEU A 181 9.37 6.26 10.64
C LEU A 181 8.79 5.22 9.67
N GLY A 182 7.51 5.30 9.33
CA GLY A 182 6.90 4.47 8.30
C GLY A 182 7.14 5.00 6.88
N ALA A 183 7.00 6.31 6.68
CA ALA A 183 7.07 6.93 5.36
C ALA A 183 8.49 6.99 4.78
N LEU A 184 9.49 7.33 5.61
CA LEU A 184 10.88 7.53 5.15
C LEU A 184 11.54 6.25 4.62
N PRO A 185 11.41 5.06 5.25
CA PRO A 185 11.95 3.83 4.70
C PRO A 185 11.39 3.48 3.31
N LYS A 186 10.09 3.70 3.11
CA LYS A 186 9.45 3.48 1.80
C LYS A 186 9.98 4.45 0.75
N ALA A 187 10.09 5.74 1.08
CA ALA A 187 10.62 6.75 0.17
C ALA A 187 12.07 6.41 -0.22
N MET A 188 12.92 6.07 0.73
CA MET A 188 14.31 5.69 0.51
C MET A 188 14.45 4.43 -0.35
N ALA A 189 13.67 3.39 -0.05
CA ALA A 189 13.66 2.16 -0.85
C ALA A 189 13.20 2.41 -2.31
N SER A 190 12.23 3.33 -2.51
CA SER A 190 11.75 3.70 -3.84
C SER A 190 12.77 4.50 -4.64
N GLN A 191 13.70 5.21 -3.98
CA GLN A 191 14.80 5.91 -4.65
C GLN A 191 15.96 4.95 -4.99
N ALA A 192 16.11 3.87 -4.21
CA ALA A 192 17.13 2.86 -4.43
C ALA A 192 16.81 1.88 -5.56
N ALA A 193 15.52 1.79 -5.98
CA ALA A 193 15.03 0.89 -7.01
C ALA A 193 14.97 1.55 -8.39
#